data_868fed4fa4220fcb484828cef484d0d0
#
_entry.id   868fed4fa4220fcb484828cef484d0d0
#
_cell.length_a   1.000
_cell.length_b   1.000
_cell.length_c   1.000
_cell.angle_alpha   90.00
_cell.angle_beta   90.00
_cell.angle_gamma   90.00
#
_symmetry.space_group_name_H-M   'P 1'
#
loop_
_entity.id
_entity.type
_entity.pdbx_description
1 polymer ?
#
loop_
_entity_poly.entity_id
_entity_poly.type
_entity_poly.pdbx_seq_one_letter_code
_entity_poly.pdbx_strand_id
1 'polypeptide(L)'
;DMNDTLINRMYGYAQPMQADFTRDSVTPLDTSKKLTFKVNPYDSEVKSFSYEIRTSDGSKVLENKKIKNLVKEDQYLSVDVEIGSDLRMNQEYSMQIALELDEGTAYYYTRVVSRSQVHVSDYAAFVKYFYEACLDKESADALGSYLEPQTTGAATNYSGININSSLSEISWGNLAPQLCQEGIPVIKEINETTASVVLEYQLTSQNDDEETELYDVKEFYRMKYQDTRIYLLDFQRSANQV
;
A
#
# COMPACT_ATOMS: atom_id res chain seq x y z
N ASP A 1 -14.10 8.03 11.85
CA ASP A 1 -13.95 6.61 11.49
C ASP A 1 -13.25 6.52 10.15
N MET A 2 -11.92 6.63 10.17
CA MET A 2 -11.12 6.18 9.04
C MET A 2 -11.18 4.66 9.09
N ASN A 3 -11.95 4.10 8.17
CA ASN A 3 -12.21 2.69 8.02
C ASN A 3 -10.93 1.86 8.16
N ASP A 4 -11.06 0.68 8.74
CA ASP A 4 -10.06 -0.36 9.01
C ASP A 4 -9.20 -0.82 7.80
N THR A 5 -9.04 0.01 6.79
CA THR A 5 -8.23 -0.30 5.61
C THR A 5 -6.77 -0.07 5.93
N LEU A 6 -6.01 -1.15 6.05
CA LEU A 6 -4.56 -1.09 6.20
C LEU A 6 -3.93 -0.57 4.91
N ILE A 7 -2.93 0.29 5.07
CA ILE A 7 -2.10 0.81 3.98
C ILE A 7 -0.62 0.77 4.40
N ASN A 8 0.26 0.88 3.42
CA ASN A 8 1.69 1.07 3.63
C ASN A 8 2.34 -0.03 4.48
N ARG A 9 2.16 -1.31 4.07
CA ARG A 9 2.92 -2.40 4.69
C ARG A 9 4.41 -2.07 4.65
N MET A 10 5.06 -2.17 5.80
CA MET A 10 6.50 -1.92 5.95
C MET A 10 7.23 -3.21 6.29
N TYR A 11 8.46 -3.34 5.79
CA TYR A 11 9.36 -4.44 6.08
C TYR A 11 10.44 -3.99 7.08
N GLY A 12 10.77 -4.86 8.03
CA GLY A 12 11.74 -4.59 9.08
C GLY A 12 13.18 -4.85 8.65
N TYR A 13 14.08 -4.03 9.15
CA TYR A 13 15.53 -4.17 9.00
C TYR A 13 16.14 -4.46 10.37
N ALA A 14 17.10 -5.39 10.44
CA ALA A 14 17.80 -5.73 11.67
C ALA A 14 18.79 -4.65 12.15
N GLN A 15 19.12 -3.70 11.26
CA GLN A 15 20.00 -2.58 11.55
C GLN A 15 19.41 -1.28 11.01
N PRO A 16 19.72 -0.12 11.64
CA PRO A 16 19.23 1.14 11.13
C PRO A 16 19.84 1.46 9.76
N MET A 17 18.96 1.88 8.84
CA MET A 17 19.31 2.33 7.50
C MET A 17 19.38 3.86 7.46
N GLN A 18 20.10 4.40 6.48
CA GLN A 18 20.04 5.84 6.23
C GLN A 18 18.66 6.22 5.71
N ALA A 19 18.05 7.20 6.33
CA ALA A 19 16.66 7.58 6.09
C ALA A 19 16.38 8.06 4.65
N ASP A 20 17.36 8.58 3.96
CA ASP A 20 17.27 9.05 2.56
C ASP A 20 17.24 7.92 1.52
N PHE A 21 17.67 6.71 1.89
CA PHE A 21 17.61 5.53 1.01
C PHE A 21 16.28 4.77 1.10
N THR A 22 15.51 4.98 2.18
CA THR A 22 14.29 4.21 2.46
C THR A 22 13.04 5.01 2.03
N ARG A 23 12.69 4.93 0.75
CA ARG A 23 11.61 5.73 0.14
C ARG A 23 10.44 4.91 -0.38
N ASP A 24 10.17 3.76 0.24
CA ASP A 24 9.19 2.79 -0.28
C ASP A 24 7.75 3.27 -0.22
N SER A 25 7.36 4.01 0.82
CA SER A 25 6.00 4.50 1.00
C SER A 25 5.94 5.95 1.42
N VAL A 26 4.76 6.56 1.23
CA VAL A 26 4.39 7.87 1.76
C VAL A 26 3.17 7.72 2.64
N THR A 27 3.28 8.17 3.89
CA THR A 27 2.18 8.22 4.84
C THR A 27 1.70 9.68 4.95
N PRO A 28 0.53 10.01 4.39
CA PRO A 28 -0.01 11.34 4.48
C PRO A 28 -0.55 11.61 5.89
N LEU A 29 -0.35 12.84 6.34
CA LEU A 29 -0.87 13.37 7.59
C LEU A 29 -1.90 14.43 7.29
N ASP A 30 -3.07 14.30 7.85
CA ASP A 30 -4.07 15.37 7.88
C ASP A 30 -3.73 16.42 8.95
N THR A 31 -4.64 17.35 9.16
CA THR A 31 -4.48 18.42 10.16
C THR A 31 -4.46 17.93 11.61
N SER A 32 -4.94 16.70 11.88
CA SER A 32 -4.90 16.09 13.23
C SER A 32 -3.49 15.64 13.61
N LYS A 33 -2.61 15.41 12.62
CA LYS A 33 -1.26 14.87 12.78
C LYS A 33 -1.22 13.53 13.54
N LYS A 34 -2.30 12.75 13.45
CA LYS A 34 -2.43 11.46 14.12
C LYS A 34 -2.26 10.31 13.12
N LEU A 35 -1.54 9.29 13.55
CA LEU A 35 -1.36 8.03 12.84
C LEU A 35 -1.62 6.88 13.79
N THR A 36 -2.25 5.82 13.30
CA THR A 36 -2.35 4.55 14.00
C THR A 36 -1.55 3.49 13.24
N PHE A 37 -0.61 2.88 13.92
CA PHE A 37 0.17 1.76 13.39
C PHE A 37 -0.39 0.44 13.90
N LYS A 38 -0.52 -0.55 13.01
CA LYS A 38 -0.83 -1.92 13.34
C LYS A 38 0.45 -2.76 13.22
N VAL A 39 0.92 -3.27 14.33
CA VAL A 39 2.11 -4.12 14.41
C VAL A 39 1.66 -5.57 14.54
N ASN A 40 2.04 -6.41 13.57
CA ASN A 40 1.91 -7.86 13.74
C ASN A 40 3.15 -8.39 14.46
N PRO A 41 3.05 -8.81 15.73
CA PRO A 41 4.21 -9.25 16.50
C PRO A 41 4.69 -10.65 16.09
N TYR A 42 3.86 -11.41 15.35
CA TYR A 42 4.08 -12.85 15.13
C TYR A 42 4.37 -13.56 16.47
N ASP A 43 5.51 -14.24 16.58
CA ASP A 43 5.93 -14.96 17.79
C ASP A 43 6.85 -14.13 18.71
N SER A 44 7.09 -12.84 18.41
CA SER A 44 7.98 -11.98 19.19
C SER A 44 7.23 -11.12 20.20
N GLU A 45 7.84 -10.86 21.36
CA GLU A 45 7.33 -9.89 22.31
C GLU A 45 7.79 -8.46 21.92
N VAL A 46 6.85 -7.55 21.72
CA VAL A 46 7.12 -6.14 21.45
C VAL A 46 7.12 -5.35 22.77
N LYS A 47 8.27 -4.90 23.21
CA LYS A 47 8.47 -4.17 24.48
C LYS A 47 8.14 -2.69 24.37
N SER A 48 8.44 -2.09 23.23
CA SER A 48 8.14 -0.68 22.96
C SER A 48 8.17 -0.36 21.49
N PHE A 49 7.50 0.72 21.15
CA PHE A 49 7.50 1.37 19.85
C PHE A 49 8.17 2.74 20.00
N SER A 50 9.13 3.07 19.17
CA SER A 50 9.68 4.42 19.10
C SER A 50 9.71 4.91 17.68
N TYR A 51 9.68 6.23 17.51
CA TYR A 51 9.79 6.83 16.19
C TYR A 51 10.63 8.09 16.21
N GLU A 52 11.22 8.38 15.07
CA GLU A 52 11.92 9.64 14.79
C GLU A 52 11.37 10.25 13.52
N ILE A 53 11.09 11.55 13.55
CA ILE A 53 10.82 12.36 12.36
C ILE A 53 12.10 13.11 12.02
N ARG A 54 12.54 13.00 10.79
CA ARG A 54 13.74 13.62 10.26
C ARG A 54 13.45 14.47 9.04
N THR A 55 14.33 15.41 8.73
CA THR A 55 14.33 16.06 7.40
C THR A 55 14.47 15.01 6.31
N SER A 56 14.02 15.29 5.08
CA SER A 56 13.99 14.32 3.97
C SER A 56 15.36 13.78 3.58
N ASP A 57 16.43 14.52 3.88
CA ASP A 57 17.83 14.12 3.71
C ASP A 57 18.39 13.35 4.93
N GLY A 58 17.56 13.13 5.96
CA GLY A 58 17.94 12.43 7.19
C GLY A 58 18.88 13.19 8.12
N SER A 59 19.33 14.40 7.75
CA SER A 59 20.41 15.12 8.45
C SER A 59 20.02 15.66 9.84
N LYS A 60 18.72 15.99 10.03
CA LYS A 60 18.23 16.60 11.27
C LYS A 60 17.04 15.82 11.82
N VAL A 61 17.12 15.44 13.11
CA VAL A 61 15.98 14.94 13.87
C VAL A 61 15.14 16.11 14.33
N LEU A 62 13.84 16.06 14.02
CA LEU A 62 12.83 17.05 14.40
C LEU A 62 12.04 16.59 15.62
N GLU A 63 11.80 15.30 15.73
CA GLU A 63 11.07 14.68 16.81
C GLU A 63 11.57 13.26 17.06
N ASN A 64 11.59 12.85 18.33
CA ASN A 64 11.86 11.48 18.76
C ASN A 64 10.98 11.19 19.97
N LYS A 65 10.20 10.12 19.89
CA LYS A 65 9.33 9.68 20.99
C LYS A 65 9.38 8.16 21.15
N LYS A 66 9.24 7.71 22.41
CA LYS A 66 9.08 6.29 22.77
C LYS A 66 7.72 6.07 23.41
N ILE A 67 6.97 5.10 22.87
CA ILE A 67 5.64 4.71 23.31
C ILE A 67 5.72 3.31 23.91
N LYS A 68 5.28 3.15 25.15
CA LYS A 68 5.28 1.86 25.86
C LYS A 68 3.89 1.25 25.97
N ASN A 69 2.85 2.09 25.83
CA ASN A 69 1.48 1.62 25.91
C ASN A 69 1.03 1.17 24.51
N LEU A 70 1.12 -0.14 24.27
CA LEU A 70 0.69 -0.79 23.04
C LEU A 70 -0.63 -1.49 23.35
N VAL A 71 -1.66 -1.22 22.57
CA VAL A 71 -3.00 -1.78 22.76
C VAL A 71 -3.14 -3.04 21.92
N LYS A 72 -3.45 -4.17 22.56
CA LYS A 72 -3.68 -5.42 21.83
C LYS A 72 -5.07 -5.41 21.20
N GLU A 73 -5.12 -5.61 19.89
CA GLU A 73 -6.34 -5.72 19.10
C GLU A 73 -6.23 -6.94 18.17
N ASP A 74 -6.95 -8.00 18.50
CA ASP A 74 -6.89 -9.28 17.79
C ASP A 74 -5.46 -9.83 17.65
N GLN A 75 -4.97 -9.95 16.41
CA GLN A 75 -3.61 -10.39 16.10
C GLN A 75 -2.58 -9.25 16.04
N TYR A 76 -3.02 -8.00 16.20
CA TYR A 76 -2.15 -6.82 16.10
C TYR A 76 -1.96 -6.14 17.45
N LEU A 77 -0.87 -5.35 17.53
CA LEU A 77 -0.73 -4.31 18.52
C LEU A 77 -1.00 -2.96 17.83
N SER A 78 -1.94 -2.21 18.36
CA SER A 78 -2.30 -0.87 17.88
C SER A 78 -1.47 0.16 18.61
N VAL A 79 -0.89 1.10 17.85
CA VAL A 79 -0.06 2.17 18.39
C VAL A 79 -0.50 3.50 17.81
N ASP A 80 -1.08 4.34 18.66
CA ASP A 80 -1.44 5.71 18.28
C ASP A 80 -0.27 6.65 18.47
N VAL A 81 0.03 7.38 17.42
CA VAL A 81 1.10 8.37 17.35
C VAL A 81 0.51 9.73 17.04
N GLU A 82 0.85 10.73 17.85
CA GLU A 82 0.56 12.13 17.58
C GLU A 82 1.87 12.89 17.38
N ILE A 83 2.06 13.41 16.15
CA ILE A 83 3.28 14.13 15.77
C ILE A 83 3.17 15.56 16.28
N GLY A 84 4.06 15.91 17.22
CA GLY A 84 4.09 17.22 17.85
C GLY A 84 4.88 18.24 17.06
N SER A 85 5.78 17.81 16.17
CA SER A 85 6.63 18.69 15.37
C SER A 85 5.80 19.54 14.40
N ASP A 86 6.30 20.75 14.15
CA ASP A 86 5.70 21.65 13.15
C ASP A 86 6.23 21.30 11.76
N LEU A 87 5.49 20.42 11.07
CA LEU A 87 5.80 19.97 9.72
C LEU A 87 5.21 20.96 8.71
N ARG A 88 6.03 21.41 7.76
CA ARG A 88 5.56 22.28 6.69
C ARG A 88 4.64 21.52 5.75
N MET A 89 3.55 22.18 5.36
CA MET A 89 2.61 21.64 4.36
C MET A 89 3.34 21.32 3.06
N ASN A 90 2.95 20.20 2.44
CA ASN A 90 3.45 19.79 1.14
C ASN A 90 4.96 19.45 1.11
N GLN A 91 5.60 19.34 2.27
CA GLN A 91 6.99 18.91 2.39
C GLN A 91 7.05 17.49 2.94
N GLU A 92 7.87 16.66 2.31
CA GLU A 92 8.14 15.30 2.79
C GLU A 92 9.21 15.31 3.87
N TYR A 93 9.02 14.43 4.83
CA TYR A 93 9.95 14.11 5.91
C TYR A 93 10.17 12.61 5.96
N SER A 94 11.28 12.17 6.54
CA SER A 94 11.49 10.74 6.81
C SER A 94 11.00 10.39 8.20
N MET A 95 10.31 9.27 8.33
CA MET A 95 9.91 8.67 9.60
C MET A 95 10.59 7.31 9.73
N GLN A 96 11.42 7.17 10.75
CA GLN A 96 11.98 5.90 11.21
C GLN A 96 11.17 5.41 12.39
N ILE A 97 10.77 4.14 12.37
CA ILE A 97 10.13 3.44 13.48
C ILE A 97 11.11 2.37 13.97
N ALA A 98 11.22 2.23 15.29
CA ALA A 98 11.98 1.15 15.90
C ALA A 98 11.10 0.39 16.90
N LEU A 99 11.00 -0.92 16.70
CA LEU A 99 10.35 -1.84 17.61
C LEU A 99 11.43 -2.53 18.46
N GLU A 100 11.36 -2.36 19.77
CA GLU A 100 12.19 -3.10 20.71
C GLU A 100 11.53 -4.45 20.98
N LEU A 101 12.19 -5.51 20.54
CA LEU A 101 11.77 -6.89 20.70
C LEU A 101 12.61 -7.58 21.79
N ASP A 102 12.25 -8.80 22.17
CA ASP A 102 13.06 -9.63 23.05
C ASP A 102 14.42 -10.04 22.43
N GLU A 103 14.45 -10.23 21.11
CA GLU A 103 15.66 -10.66 20.36
C GLU A 103 16.47 -9.49 19.77
N GLY A 104 16.03 -8.23 19.94
CA GLY A 104 16.74 -7.06 19.40
C GLY A 104 15.79 -5.96 18.95
N THR A 105 16.26 -5.10 18.05
CA THR A 105 15.47 -3.99 17.52
C THR A 105 15.24 -4.16 16.02
N ALA A 106 13.98 -4.04 15.60
CA ALA A 106 13.62 -3.99 14.18
C ALA A 106 13.28 -2.56 13.78
N TYR A 107 13.82 -2.12 12.63
CA TYR A 107 13.66 -0.75 12.12
C TYR A 107 12.78 -0.75 10.88
N TYR A 108 11.86 0.21 10.79
CA TYR A 108 10.92 0.39 9.67
C TYR A 108 10.94 1.84 9.22
N TYR A 109 10.58 2.07 7.97
CA TYR A 109 10.71 3.40 7.38
C TYR A 109 9.51 3.74 6.50
N THR A 110 9.07 4.99 6.58
CA THR A 110 8.14 5.61 5.66
C THR A 110 8.46 7.09 5.54
N ARG A 111 8.02 7.72 4.47
CA ARG A 111 8.00 9.18 4.39
C ARG A 111 6.69 9.67 4.97
N VAL A 112 6.68 10.84 5.58
CA VAL A 112 5.46 11.52 6.02
C VAL A 112 5.33 12.85 5.30
N VAL A 113 4.11 13.21 4.92
CA VAL A 113 3.80 14.48 4.28
C VAL A 113 2.51 15.05 4.84
N SER A 114 2.56 16.31 5.31
CA SER A 114 1.38 17.01 5.79
C SER A 114 0.60 17.60 4.62
N ARG A 115 -0.70 17.33 4.55
CA ARG A 115 -1.63 17.78 3.51
C ARG A 115 -2.90 18.36 4.13
N SER A 116 -3.46 19.38 3.53
CA SER A 116 -4.73 19.98 3.97
C SER A 116 -5.93 19.08 3.72
N GLN A 117 -5.87 18.31 2.64
CA GLN A 117 -6.85 17.28 2.27
C GLN A 117 -6.11 16.05 1.79
N VAL A 118 -6.57 14.91 2.23
CA VAL A 118 -6.07 13.60 1.81
C VAL A 118 -7.27 12.68 1.56
N HIS A 119 -7.25 12.00 0.43
CA HIS A 119 -8.30 11.07 0.02
C HIS A 119 -7.80 9.62 0.12
N VAL A 120 -7.05 9.32 1.19
CA VAL A 120 -6.38 8.01 1.37
C VAL A 120 -7.38 6.88 1.38
N SER A 121 -8.47 7.01 2.14
CA SER A 121 -9.53 6.01 2.21
C SER A 121 -10.21 5.78 0.86
N ASP A 122 -10.44 6.87 0.09
CA ASP A 122 -11.05 6.76 -1.24
C ASP A 122 -10.12 6.01 -2.21
N TYR A 123 -8.81 6.36 -2.21
CA TYR A 123 -7.83 5.67 -3.06
C TYR A 123 -7.65 4.20 -2.66
N ALA A 124 -7.54 3.90 -1.37
CA ALA A 124 -7.38 2.53 -0.89
C ALA A 124 -8.63 1.68 -1.17
N ALA A 125 -9.82 2.24 -0.97
CA ALA A 125 -11.09 1.59 -1.29
C ALA A 125 -11.23 1.33 -2.80
N PHE A 126 -10.83 2.28 -3.64
CA PHE A 126 -10.85 2.10 -5.10
C PHE A 126 -9.90 0.99 -5.54
N VAL A 127 -8.65 0.96 -5.04
CA VAL A 127 -7.69 -0.10 -5.37
C VAL A 127 -8.23 -1.46 -4.95
N LYS A 128 -8.77 -1.56 -3.74
CA LYS A 128 -9.40 -2.79 -3.26
C LYS A 128 -10.55 -3.23 -4.15
N TYR A 129 -11.48 -2.34 -4.44
CA TYR A 129 -12.61 -2.62 -5.33
C TYR A 129 -12.14 -3.09 -6.71
N PHE A 130 -11.16 -2.40 -7.30
CA PHE A 130 -10.69 -2.69 -8.66
C PHE A 130 -10.05 -4.09 -8.76
N TYR A 131 -9.11 -4.42 -7.85
CA TYR A 131 -8.46 -5.72 -7.93
C TYR A 131 -9.40 -6.89 -7.58
N GLU A 132 -10.32 -6.71 -6.61
CA GLU A 132 -11.35 -7.70 -6.29
C GLU A 132 -12.30 -7.94 -7.48
N ALA A 133 -12.73 -6.88 -8.14
CA ALA A 133 -13.57 -6.99 -9.34
C ALA A 133 -12.82 -7.64 -10.52
N CYS A 134 -11.49 -7.49 -10.60
CA CYS A 134 -10.69 -8.24 -11.59
C CYS A 134 -10.71 -9.75 -11.33
N LEU A 135 -10.81 -10.19 -10.08
CA LEU A 135 -10.83 -11.60 -9.70
C LEU A 135 -12.21 -12.23 -9.84
N ASP A 136 -13.27 -11.41 -9.84
CA ASP A 136 -14.67 -11.84 -10.01
C ASP A 136 -15.20 -11.45 -11.40
N LYS A 137 -15.34 -12.45 -12.27
CA LYS A 137 -15.79 -12.22 -13.67
C LYS A 137 -17.16 -11.58 -13.79
N GLU A 138 -18.06 -11.78 -12.82
CA GLU A 138 -19.39 -11.18 -12.83
C GLU A 138 -19.32 -9.68 -12.51
N SER A 139 -18.37 -9.28 -11.65
CA SER A 139 -18.15 -7.88 -11.26
C SER A 139 -17.28 -7.11 -12.24
N ALA A 140 -16.52 -7.81 -13.10
CA ALA A 140 -15.55 -7.20 -14.00
C ALA A 140 -16.16 -6.22 -15.01
N ASP A 141 -17.40 -6.42 -15.44
CA ASP A 141 -18.08 -5.54 -16.41
C ASP A 141 -18.14 -4.08 -15.94
N ALA A 142 -18.24 -3.86 -14.63
CA ALA A 142 -18.24 -2.52 -14.05
C ALA A 142 -16.92 -1.77 -14.24
N LEU A 143 -15.80 -2.49 -14.43
CA LEU A 143 -14.47 -1.91 -14.65
C LEU A 143 -14.35 -1.23 -16.01
N GLY A 144 -15.19 -1.59 -17.00
CA GLY A 144 -15.13 -1.02 -18.34
C GLY A 144 -15.19 0.50 -18.41
N SER A 145 -15.81 1.14 -17.40
CA SER A 145 -15.87 2.61 -17.32
C SER A 145 -14.56 3.29 -16.88
N TYR A 146 -13.57 2.53 -16.43
CA TYR A 146 -12.26 3.01 -16.00
C TYR A 146 -11.15 2.73 -17.02
N LEU A 147 -11.46 1.95 -18.05
CA LEU A 147 -10.49 1.47 -19.02
C LEU A 147 -10.60 2.24 -20.33
N GLU A 148 -9.51 2.30 -21.08
CA GLU A 148 -9.42 2.88 -22.42
C GLU A 148 -8.99 1.78 -23.43
N PRO A 149 -9.81 0.72 -23.65
CA PRO A 149 -9.39 -0.42 -24.43
C PRO A 149 -9.07 -0.01 -25.86
N GLN A 150 -7.84 -0.27 -26.26
CA GLN A 150 -7.44 -0.22 -27.67
C GLN A 150 -7.66 -1.61 -28.25
N THR A 151 -8.50 -1.70 -29.27
CA THR A 151 -8.88 -2.94 -29.93
C THR A 151 -7.67 -3.61 -30.59
N THR A 152 -7.01 -4.53 -29.87
CA THR A 152 -6.05 -5.44 -30.52
C THR A 152 -5.86 -6.68 -29.66
N GLY A 153 -6.23 -7.81 -30.23
CA GLY A 153 -5.74 -9.16 -29.91
C GLY A 153 -5.79 -9.59 -28.43
N ALA A 154 -6.21 -10.81 -28.19
CA ALA A 154 -6.08 -11.39 -26.85
C ALA A 154 -4.61 -11.45 -26.46
N ALA A 155 -4.25 -10.89 -25.30
CA ALA A 155 -2.93 -11.08 -24.72
C ALA A 155 -2.74 -12.58 -24.46
N THR A 156 -1.62 -13.09 -24.92
CA THR A 156 -1.24 -14.49 -24.73
C THR A 156 -0.54 -14.73 -23.39
N ASN A 157 -0.28 -13.65 -22.64
CA ASN A 157 0.30 -13.71 -21.30
C ASN A 157 -0.25 -12.56 -20.43
N TYR A 158 -0.23 -12.76 -19.11
CA TYR A 158 -0.71 -11.80 -18.14
C TYR A 158 0.39 -10.88 -17.56
N SER A 159 1.58 -10.87 -18.18
CA SER A 159 2.77 -10.17 -17.66
C SER A 159 2.85 -8.69 -18.04
N GLY A 160 1.92 -8.17 -18.82
CA GLY A 160 1.99 -6.79 -19.33
C GLY A 160 0.62 -6.15 -19.51
N ILE A 161 -0.28 -6.34 -18.58
CA ILE A 161 -1.63 -5.75 -18.60
C ILE A 161 -1.56 -4.27 -18.22
N ASN A 162 -2.35 -3.44 -18.88
CA ASN A 162 -2.40 -2.00 -18.62
C ASN A 162 -3.79 -1.41 -18.90
N ILE A 163 -3.96 -0.10 -18.69
CA ILE A 163 -5.23 0.62 -18.84
C ILE A 163 -5.86 0.48 -20.24
N ASN A 164 -5.06 0.18 -21.28
CA ASN A 164 -5.54 -0.02 -22.65
C ASN A 164 -5.86 -1.50 -22.97
N SER A 165 -5.63 -2.40 -22.04
CA SER A 165 -5.98 -3.82 -22.19
C SER A 165 -7.49 -4.01 -22.21
N SER A 166 -7.92 -5.07 -22.87
CA SER A 166 -9.33 -5.44 -22.90
C SER A 166 -9.83 -5.85 -21.51
N LEU A 167 -11.15 -5.76 -21.31
CA LEU A 167 -11.77 -6.19 -20.06
C LEU A 167 -11.48 -7.67 -19.75
N SER A 168 -11.48 -8.52 -20.78
CA SER A 168 -11.13 -9.94 -20.63
C SER A 168 -9.72 -10.14 -20.12
N GLU A 169 -8.73 -9.39 -20.63
CA GLU A 169 -7.36 -9.46 -20.17
C GLU A 169 -7.19 -8.98 -18.73
N ILE A 170 -7.86 -7.90 -18.37
CA ILE A 170 -7.85 -7.34 -17.01
C ILE A 170 -8.50 -8.30 -16.01
N SER A 171 -9.57 -9.00 -16.40
CA SER A 171 -10.27 -10.00 -15.59
C SER A 171 -9.69 -11.42 -15.71
N TRP A 172 -8.39 -11.53 -16.02
CA TRP A 172 -7.64 -12.80 -16.08
C TRP A 172 -8.07 -13.77 -17.20
N GLY A 173 -8.79 -13.32 -18.21
CA GLY A 173 -9.12 -14.12 -19.38
C GLY A 173 -9.76 -15.46 -19.04
N ASN A 174 -9.11 -16.56 -19.42
CA ASN A 174 -9.57 -17.92 -19.12
C ASN A 174 -9.04 -18.47 -17.78
N LEU A 175 -8.14 -17.77 -17.10
CA LEU A 175 -7.69 -18.18 -15.78
C LEU A 175 -8.84 -18.08 -14.77
N ALA A 176 -8.81 -18.97 -13.79
CA ALA A 176 -9.71 -18.96 -12.63
C ALA A 176 -8.85 -18.68 -11.37
N PRO A 177 -8.35 -17.45 -11.21
CA PRO A 177 -7.44 -17.12 -10.14
C PRO A 177 -8.11 -17.21 -8.79
N GLN A 178 -7.38 -17.73 -7.80
CA GLN A 178 -7.80 -17.74 -6.41
C GLN A 178 -6.77 -17.01 -5.56
N LEU A 179 -7.24 -16.03 -4.80
CA LEU A 179 -6.40 -15.23 -3.92
C LEU A 179 -5.88 -16.09 -2.77
N CYS A 180 -4.56 -16.18 -2.61
CA CYS A 180 -3.93 -16.87 -1.49
C CYS A 180 -3.26 -15.92 -0.50
N GLN A 181 -2.89 -14.72 -0.92
CA GLN A 181 -2.41 -13.66 -0.04
C GLN A 181 -2.98 -12.32 -0.50
N GLU A 182 -3.75 -11.68 0.39
CA GLU A 182 -4.28 -10.34 0.13
C GLU A 182 -3.18 -9.28 0.09
N GLY A 183 -3.33 -8.32 -0.82
CA GLY A 183 -2.47 -7.17 -0.92
C GLY A 183 -2.86 -6.06 0.06
N ILE A 184 -1.85 -5.36 0.57
CA ILE A 184 -2.04 -4.11 1.32
C ILE A 184 -1.56 -2.96 0.42
N PRO A 185 -2.42 -1.99 0.07
CA PRO A 185 -2.04 -0.88 -0.80
C PRO A 185 -0.87 -0.08 -0.22
N VAL A 186 0.13 0.20 -1.04
CA VAL A 186 1.30 1.01 -0.67
C VAL A 186 1.27 2.32 -1.46
N ILE A 187 1.13 3.43 -0.78
CA ILE A 187 1.12 4.76 -1.38
C ILE A 187 2.56 5.13 -1.74
N LYS A 188 2.82 5.33 -3.02
CA LYS A 188 4.14 5.74 -3.54
C LYS A 188 4.26 7.25 -3.68
N GLU A 189 3.16 7.89 -4.02
CA GLU A 189 3.04 9.34 -4.16
C GLU A 189 1.61 9.76 -3.79
N ILE A 190 1.47 10.90 -3.14
CA ILE A 190 0.17 11.50 -2.88
C ILE A 190 0.26 13.02 -2.96
N ASN A 191 -0.68 13.62 -3.69
CA ASN A 191 -0.88 15.06 -3.82
C ASN A 191 -2.32 15.40 -3.41
N GLU A 192 -2.71 16.66 -3.49
CA GLU A 192 -4.05 17.10 -3.09
C GLU A 192 -5.17 16.36 -3.82
N THR A 193 -4.97 16.06 -5.10
CA THR A 193 -5.99 15.44 -5.95
C THR A 193 -5.52 14.16 -6.65
N THR A 194 -4.26 13.77 -6.52
CA THR A 194 -3.72 12.59 -7.21
C THR A 194 -2.93 11.71 -6.27
N ALA A 195 -2.95 10.40 -6.53
CA ALA A 195 -2.11 9.42 -5.85
C ALA A 195 -1.58 8.36 -6.81
N SER A 196 -0.40 7.83 -6.49
CA SER A 196 0.12 6.60 -7.07
C SER A 196 0.19 5.53 -5.98
N VAL A 197 -0.37 4.38 -6.26
CA VAL A 197 -0.47 3.25 -5.33
C VAL A 197 0.07 1.99 -6.01
N VAL A 198 0.79 1.18 -5.26
CA VAL A 198 1.20 -0.17 -5.66
C VAL A 198 0.49 -1.17 -4.76
N LEU A 199 -0.01 -2.24 -5.37
CA LEU A 199 -0.58 -3.39 -4.69
C LEU A 199 0.22 -4.63 -5.10
N GLU A 200 0.69 -5.40 -4.12
CA GLU A 200 1.36 -6.68 -4.33
C GLU A 200 0.59 -7.77 -3.59
N TYR A 201 0.27 -8.86 -4.30
CA TYR A 201 -0.49 -9.98 -3.76
C TYR A 201 -0.12 -11.28 -4.47
N GLN A 202 -0.58 -12.41 -3.90
CA GLN A 202 -0.35 -13.72 -4.50
C GLN A 202 -1.67 -14.39 -4.83
N LEU A 203 -1.70 -15.06 -5.96
CA LEU A 203 -2.81 -15.89 -6.37
C LEU A 203 -2.33 -17.24 -6.92
N THR A 204 -3.23 -18.20 -6.90
CA THR A 204 -3.05 -19.48 -7.56
C THR A 204 -4.04 -19.65 -8.69
N SER A 205 -3.67 -20.43 -9.69
CA SER A 205 -4.56 -20.91 -10.75
C SER A 205 -4.19 -22.34 -11.09
N GLN A 206 -5.14 -23.10 -11.65
CA GLN A 206 -4.84 -24.41 -12.21
C GLN A 206 -4.52 -24.26 -13.70
N ASN A 207 -3.47 -24.97 -14.14
CA ASN A 207 -3.17 -25.09 -15.56
C ASN A 207 -3.98 -26.22 -16.23
N ASP A 208 -3.79 -26.45 -17.53
CA ASP A 208 -4.50 -27.47 -18.30
C ASP A 208 -4.24 -28.91 -17.82
N ASP A 209 -3.13 -29.14 -17.12
CA ASP A 209 -2.74 -30.43 -16.50
C ASP A 209 -3.24 -30.59 -15.06
N GLU A 210 -4.12 -29.70 -14.59
CA GLU A 210 -4.66 -29.62 -13.23
C GLU A 210 -3.58 -29.37 -12.14
N GLU A 211 -2.39 -28.91 -12.53
CA GLU A 211 -1.36 -28.49 -11.58
C GLU A 211 -1.62 -27.08 -11.09
N THR A 212 -1.40 -26.85 -9.79
CA THR A 212 -1.56 -25.54 -9.17
C THR A 212 -0.31 -24.69 -9.42
N GLU A 213 -0.48 -23.58 -10.07
CA GLU A 213 0.54 -22.57 -10.32
C GLU A 213 0.36 -21.39 -9.36
N LEU A 214 1.47 -20.90 -8.80
CA LEU A 214 1.53 -19.73 -7.93
C LEU A 214 2.02 -18.54 -8.74
N TYR A 215 1.39 -17.38 -8.54
CA TYR A 215 1.75 -16.13 -9.20
C TYR A 215 1.97 -15.02 -8.18
N ASP A 216 3.10 -14.33 -8.30
CA ASP A 216 3.34 -13.03 -7.68
C ASP A 216 2.80 -11.94 -8.59
N VAL A 217 1.84 -11.17 -8.09
CA VAL A 217 1.19 -10.10 -8.85
C VAL A 217 1.56 -8.75 -8.26
N LYS A 218 1.91 -7.85 -9.15
CA LYS A 218 2.15 -6.45 -8.82
C LYS A 218 1.31 -5.56 -9.71
N GLU A 219 0.53 -4.69 -9.09
CA GLU A 219 -0.29 -3.70 -9.76
C GLU A 219 0.15 -2.28 -9.39
N PHE A 220 0.11 -1.41 -10.35
CA PHE A 220 0.33 0.03 -10.19
C PHE A 220 -0.93 0.78 -10.61
N TYR A 221 -1.32 1.74 -9.79
CA TYR A 221 -2.47 2.60 -10.00
C TYR A 221 -2.03 4.07 -9.93
N ARG A 222 -2.31 4.84 -10.97
CA ARG A 222 -2.28 6.30 -10.93
C ARG A 222 -3.72 6.81 -10.94
N MET A 223 -4.10 7.55 -9.91
CA MET A 223 -5.49 7.95 -9.71
C MET A 223 -5.62 9.45 -9.49
N LYS A 224 -6.80 9.98 -9.81
CA LYS A 224 -7.20 11.35 -9.53
C LYS A 224 -8.54 11.36 -8.81
N TYR A 225 -8.61 12.09 -7.70
CA TYR A 225 -9.86 12.40 -7.02
C TYR A 225 -10.41 13.74 -7.54
N GLN A 226 -11.62 13.73 -8.08
CA GLN A 226 -12.31 14.91 -8.58
C GLN A 226 -13.81 14.71 -8.50
N ASP A 227 -14.55 15.73 -8.06
CA ASP A 227 -16.02 15.72 -7.98
C ASP A 227 -16.58 14.50 -7.22
N THR A 228 -15.98 14.17 -6.07
CA THR A 228 -16.32 13.02 -5.21
C THR A 228 -16.13 11.64 -5.88
N ARG A 229 -15.33 11.57 -6.93
CA ARG A 229 -15.09 10.37 -7.72
C ARG A 229 -13.60 10.13 -7.94
N ILE A 230 -13.22 8.86 -8.01
CA ILE A 230 -11.89 8.43 -8.46
C ILE A 230 -11.91 8.24 -9.98
N TYR A 231 -10.91 8.80 -10.64
CA TYR A 231 -10.58 8.56 -12.04
C TYR A 231 -9.26 7.79 -12.08
N LEU A 232 -9.25 6.66 -12.80
CA LEU A 232 -8.04 5.90 -13.08
C LEU A 232 -7.32 6.56 -14.25
N LEU A 233 -6.10 7.05 -14.02
CA LEU A 233 -5.29 7.74 -15.02
C LEU A 233 -4.27 6.79 -15.69
N ASP A 234 -3.79 5.80 -14.93
CA ASP A 234 -2.92 4.74 -15.42
C ASP A 234 -3.12 3.50 -14.54
N PHE A 235 -3.02 2.35 -15.17
CA PHE A 235 -3.05 1.05 -14.54
C PHE A 235 -2.05 0.14 -15.23
N GLN A 236 -1.27 -0.60 -14.45
CA GLN A 236 -0.34 -1.59 -14.96
C GLN A 236 -0.35 -2.80 -14.04
N ARG A 237 -0.33 -4.00 -14.61
CA ARG A 237 -0.20 -5.26 -13.88
C ARG A 237 0.91 -6.11 -14.49
N SER A 238 1.75 -6.66 -13.63
CA SER A 238 2.63 -7.78 -13.96
C SER A 238 2.28 -8.97 -13.09
N ALA A 239 2.27 -10.16 -13.66
CA ALA A 239 2.10 -11.42 -12.96
C ALA A 239 3.25 -12.34 -13.36
N ASN A 240 3.99 -12.83 -12.38
CA ASN A 240 5.12 -13.72 -12.57
C ASN A 240 4.82 -15.05 -11.88
N GLN A 241 4.90 -16.13 -12.63
CA GLN A 241 4.82 -17.49 -12.07
C GLN A 241 6.08 -17.76 -11.25
N VAL A 242 5.90 -18.35 -10.05
CA VAL A 242 6.94 -18.64 -9.07
C VAL A 242 7.30 -20.12 -9.13
#